data_6a09f65ace3fca4cac1fdd407aaf78ed
#
_entry.id   6a09f65ace3fca4cac1fdd407aaf78ed
#
_cell.length_a   1.000
_cell.length_b   1.000
_cell.length_c   1.000
_cell.angle_alpha   90.00
_cell.angle_beta   90.00
_cell.angle_gamma   90.00
#
_symmetry.space_group_name_H-M   'P 1'
#
loop_
_entity.id
_entity.type
_entity.pdbx_description
1 polymer ?
#
loop_
_entity_poly.entity_id
_entity_poly.type
_entity_poly.pdbx_seq_one_letter_code
_entity_poly.pdbx_strand_id
1 'polypeptide(L)'
;MYKGVKKSKLGRKASNRNLLLINLTRSLFKSGQLVTSSARAKALKQTVESLISKMKTSKNDLVLRRDLQKIFGNDELVKTAMEYSKKEKTGIVIRKVGFRKGDNTEESRIELIGLTKKKGRVVAKKTKEEEKKEVKETEINKTDLEKRSAQKSIDKSAVFKKT
;
A
#
# COMPACT_ATOMS: atom_id res chain seq x y z
N MET A 1 -33.33 25.52 1.44
CA MET A 1 -33.60 24.76 2.67
C MET A 1 -32.68 23.57 2.77
N TYR A 2 -31.91 23.45 3.85
CA TYR A 2 -31.00 22.33 4.04
C TYR A 2 -31.79 21.12 4.55
N LYS A 3 -31.97 20.07 3.74
CA LYS A 3 -32.82 18.91 4.07
C LYS A 3 -32.24 17.97 5.17
N GLY A 4 -31.30 18.42 5.97
CA GLY A 4 -30.72 17.63 7.08
C GLY A 4 -30.03 16.33 6.69
N VAL A 5 -29.60 16.18 5.41
CA VAL A 5 -28.96 14.96 4.92
C VAL A 5 -27.54 14.84 5.51
N LYS A 6 -27.40 14.12 6.62
CA LYS A 6 -26.12 13.91 7.32
C LYS A 6 -25.24 12.86 6.65
N LYS A 7 -25.81 11.91 5.88
CA LYS A 7 -25.07 10.79 5.29
C LYS A 7 -25.18 10.78 3.76
N SER A 8 -24.04 10.71 3.07
CA SER A 8 -24.02 10.54 1.61
C SER A 8 -24.58 9.18 1.21
N LYS A 9 -25.53 9.16 0.27
CA LYS A 9 -26.14 7.92 -0.26
C LYS A 9 -25.23 7.13 -1.20
N LEU A 10 -24.24 7.76 -1.84
CA LEU A 10 -23.26 7.17 -2.76
C LEU A 10 -23.90 6.35 -3.92
N GLY A 11 -25.14 6.69 -4.34
CA GLY A 11 -25.86 5.96 -5.37
C GLY A 11 -26.21 4.51 -5.02
N ARG A 12 -26.27 4.13 -3.72
CA ARG A 12 -26.43 2.75 -3.27
C ARG A 12 -27.56 2.57 -2.27
N LYS A 13 -28.20 1.38 -2.26
CA LYS A 13 -29.12 0.94 -1.19
C LYS A 13 -28.38 0.91 0.15
N ALA A 14 -29.10 1.01 1.27
CA ALA A 14 -28.53 1.15 2.62
C ALA A 14 -27.57 -0.01 2.96
N SER A 15 -27.97 -1.27 2.70
CA SER A 15 -27.14 -2.45 2.93
C SER A 15 -25.84 -2.42 2.15
N ASN A 16 -25.89 -2.17 0.84
CA ASN A 16 -24.71 -2.12 -0.03
C ASN A 16 -23.80 -0.94 0.29
N ARG A 17 -24.35 0.18 0.75
CA ARG A 17 -23.56 1.32 1.21
C ARG A 17 -22.78 0.99 2.49
N ASN A 18 -23.43 0.34 3.46
CA ASN A 18 -22.76 -0.08 4.69
C ASN A 18 -21.66 -1.10 4.39
N LEU A 19 -21.92 -2.09 3.54
CA LEU A 19 -20.93 -3.07 3.12
C LEU A 19 -19.73 -2.42 2.40
N LEU A 20 -19.99 -1.44 1.52
CA LEU A 20 -18.93 -0.67 0.87
C LEU A 20 -18.03 0.02 1.90
N LEU A 21 -18.62 0.72 2.87
CA LEU A 21 -17.86 1.44 3.90
C LEU A 21 -17.08 0.48 4.81
N ILE A 22 -17.65 -0.66 5.17
CA ILE A 22 -16.97 -1.72 5.93
C ILE A 22 -15.76 -2.25 5.14
N ASN A 23 -15.93 -2.57 3.86
CA ASN A 23 -14.83 -3.07 3.03
C ASN A 23 -13.71 -2.04 2.84
N LEU A 24 -14.06 -0.77 2.64
CA LEU A 24 -13.07 0.32 2.57
C LEU A 24 -12.35 0.51 3.92
N THR A 25 -13.06 0.36 5.05
CA THR A 25 -12.46 0.39 6.39
C THR A 25 -11.47 -0.75 6.57
N ARG A 26 -11.83 -1.98 6.19
CA ARG A 26 -10.93 -3.16 6.21
C ARG A 26 -9.66 -2.90 5.39
N SER A 27 -9.80 -2.43 4.17
CA SER A 27 -8.68 -2.11 3.29
C SER A 27 -7.79 -1.02 3.88
N LEU A 28 -8.39 0.01 4.50
CA LEU A 28 -7.66 1.11 5.13
C LEU A 28 -6.82 0.62 6.33
N PHE A 29 -7.38 -0.21 7.21
CA PHE A 29 -6.64 -0.78 8.35
C PHE A 29 -5.58 -1.79 7.92
N LYS A 30 -5.79 -2.49 6.79
CA LYS A 30 -4.81 -3.43 6.23
C LYS A 30 -3.59 -2.73 5.65
N SER A 31 -3.79 -1.65 4.88
CA SER A 31 -2.73 -0.95 4.14
C SER A 31 -2.22 0.33 4.81
N GLY A 32 -2.99 0.90 5.76
CA GLY A 32 -2.71 2.19 6.39
C GLY A 32 -3.05 3.40 5.51
N GLN A 33 -3.20 3.20 4.20
CA GLN A 33 -3.57 4.23 3.22
C GLN A 33 -4.43 3.64 2.11
N LEU A 34 -5.31 4.45 1.53
CA LEU A 34 -6.24 4.05 0.47
C LEU A 34 -6.51 5.22 -0.47
N VAL A 35 -6.52 4.96 -1.78
CA VAL A 35 -6.95 5.93 -2.79
C VAL A 35 -8.35 5.58 -3.27
N THR A 36 -9.26 6.54 -3.27
CA THR A 36 -10.65 6.36 -3.70
C THR A 36 -11.25 7.70 -4.14
N SER A 37 -12.47 7.68 -4.70
CA SER A 37 -13.13 8.94 -5.09
C SER A 37 -13.40 9.83 -3.87
N SER A 38 -13.32 11.17 -4.05
CA SER A 38 -13.47 12.16 -2.98
C SER A 38 -14.78 12.04 -2.20
N ALA A 39 -15.87 11.67 -2.86
CA ALA A 39 -17.17 11.45 -2.21
C ALA A 39 -17.12 10.24 -1.25
N ARG A 40 -16.51 9.12 -1.67
CA ARG A 40 -16.33 7.93 -0.83
C ARG A 40 -15.35 8.20 0.31
N ALA A 41 -14.28 8.97 0.03
CA ALA A 41 -13.30 9.38 1.02
C ALA A 41 -13.93 10.16 2.18
N LYS A 42 -14.78 11.13 1.88
CA LYS A 42 -15.51 11.92 2.90
C LYS A 42 -16.45 11.04 3.75
N ALA A 43 -17.22 10.15 3.11
CA ALA A 43 -18.11 9.23 3.83
C ALA A 43 -17.33 8.22 4.71
N LEU A 44 -16.20 7.70 4.19
CA LEU A 44 -15.34 6.78 4.92
C LEU A 44 -14.72 7.46 6.15
N LYS A 45 -14.27 8.71 6.03
CA LYS A 45 -13.72 9.49 7.15
C LYS A 45 -14.69 9.50 8.34
N GLN A 46 -15.94 9.87 8.13
CA GLN A 46 -16.96 9.91 9.19
C GLN A 46 -17.14 8.54 9.86
N THR A 47 -17.17 7.46 9.06
CA THR A 47 -17.36 6.10 9.58
C THR A 47 -16.17 5.66 10.44
N VAL A 48 -14.94 5.91 9.96
CA VAL A 48 -13.73 5.49 10.67
C VAL A 48 -13.47 6.37 11.91
N GLU A 49 -13.74 7.68 11.86
CA GLU A 49 -13.67 8.55 13.05
C GLU A 49 -14.63 8.10 14.14
N SER A 50 -15.87 7.75 13.78
CA SER A 50 -16.84 7.17 14.72
C SER A 50 -16.35 5.86 15.32
N LEU A 51 -15.69 5.00 14.52
CA LEU A 51 -15.09 3.76 14.99
C LEU A 51 -13.93 4.01 15.96
N ILE A 52 -13.02 4.93 15.63
CA ILE A 52 -11.89 5.31 16.48
C ILE A 52 -12.39 5.88 17.82
N SER A 53 -13.40 6.73 17.79
CA SER A 53 -14.02 7.26 19.02
C SER A 53 -14.59 6.15 19.91
N LYS A 54 -15.31 5.19 19.32
CA LYS A 54 -15.81 4.01 20.05
C LYS A 54 -14.67 3.20 20.68
N MET A 55 -13.59 2.95 19.91
CA MET A 55 -12.44 2.21 20.41
C MET A 55 -11.76 2.90 21.60
N LYS A 56 -11.66 4.23 21.59
CA LYS A 56 -11.07 4.99 22.70
C LYS A 56 -11.97 5.09 23.93
N THR A 57 -13.28 5.14 23.74
CA THR A 57 -14.23 5.31 24.84
C THR A 57 -14.57 3.99 25.52
N SER A 58 -14.35 2.85 24.85
CA SER A 58 -14.72 1.53 25.37
C SER A 58 -13.86 1.14 26.56
N LYS A 59 -14.50 0.89 27.71
CA LYS A 59 -13.82 0.43 28.94
C LYS A 59 -13.55 -1.09 28.93
N ASN A 60 -14.37 -1.88 28.21
CA ASN A 60 -14.30 -3.33 28.20
C ASN A 60 -13.69 -3.86 26.89
N ASP A 61 -12.45 -4.34 26.94
CA ASP A 61 -11.72 -4.88 25.79
C ASP A 61 -12.44 -6.08 25.13
N LEU A 62 -13.12 -6.93 25.89
CA LEU A 62 -13.85 -8.10 25.35
C LEU A 62 -15.04 -7.68 24.47
N VAL A 63 -15.83 -6.70 24.94
CA VAL A 63 -16.98 -6.18 24.19
C VAL A 63 -16.49 -5.49 22.94
N LEU A 64 -15.45 -4.64 23.05
CA LEU A 64 -14.81 -3.98 21.95
C LEU A 64 -14.32 -4.97 20.89
N ARG A 65 -13.63 -6.04 21.32
CA ARG A 65 -13.12 -7.07 20.41
C ARG A 65 -14.25 -7.74 19.62
N ARG A 66 -15.38 -8.08 20.28
CA ARG A 66 -16.54 -8.67 19.60
C ARG A 66 -17.16 -7.72 18.57
N ASP A 67 -17.25 -6.43 18.89
CA ASP A 67 -17.78 -5.42 17.96
C ASP A 67 -16.85 -5.19 16.77
N LEU A 68 -15.54 -5.15 16.99
CA LEU A 68 -14.55 -5.07 15.94
C LEU A 68 -14.56 -6.32 15.05
N GLN A 69 -14.75 -7.51 15.64
CA GLN A 69 -14.87 -8.77 14.91
C GLN A 69 -16.04 -8.76 13.91
N LYS A 70 -17.19 -8.19 14.28
CA LYS A 70 -18.33 -8.03 13.37
C LYS A 70 -17.99 -7.15 12.17
N ILE A 71 -17.15 -6.11 12.37
CA ILE A 71 -16.76 -5.17 11.32
C ILE A 71 -15.63 -5.76 10.48
N PHE A 72 -14.55 -6.24 11.07
CA PHE A 72 -13.35 -6.67 10.37
C PHE A 72 -13.40 -8.12 9.89
N GLY A 73 -14.00 -9.01 10.65
CA GLY A 73 -14.10 -10.45 10.34
C GLY A 73 -12.77 -11.20 10.36
N ASN A 74 -11.65 -10.52 10.64
CA ASN A 74 -10.30 -11.08 10.71
C ASN A 74 -9.63 -10.66 12.02
N ASP A 75 -9.11 -11.62 12.77
CA ASP A 75 -8.47 -11.39 14.07
C ASP A 75 -7.21 -10.53 13.99
N GLU A 76 -6.44 -10.64 12.91
CA GLU A 76 -5.25 -9.80 12.69
C GLU A 76 -5.61 -8.32 12.56
N LEU A 77 -6.67 -8.01 11.81
CA LEU A 77 -7.15 -6.64 11.68
C LEU A 77 -7.75 -6.12 12.99
N VAL A 78 -8.40 -6.97 13.76
CA VAL A 78 -8.90 -6.61 15.10
C VAL A 78 -7.74 -6.26 16.02
N LYS A 79 -6.68 -7.07 16.07
CA LYS A 79 -5.46 -6.77 16.85
C LYS A 79 -4.85 -5.44 16.41
N THR A 80 -4.67 -5.23 15.10
CA THR A 80 -4.14 -3.98 14.55
C THR A 80 -5.00 -2.78 14.93
N ALA A 81 -6.33 -2.90 14.91
CA ALA A 81 -7.24 -1.83 15.30
C ALA A 81 -7.17 -1.54 16.80
N MET A 82 -7.07 -2.56 17.64
CA MET A 82 -6.90 -2.40 19.10
C MET A 82 -5.56 -1.75 19.44
N GLU A 83 -4.47 -2.15 18.80
CA GLU A 83 -3.16 -1.51 18.94
C GLU A 83 -3.18 -0.05 18.47
N TYR A 84 -3.92 0.21 17.37
CA TYR A 84 -4.10 1.56 16.86
C TYR A 84 -4.84 2.46 17.85
N SER A 85 -5.86 1.95 18.55
CA SER A 85 -6.62 2.73 19.52
C SER A 85 -5.79 3.18 20.74
N LYS A 86 -4.75 2.42 21.10
CA LYS A 86 -3.84 2.71 22.23
C LYS A 86 -2.82 3.79 21.92
N LYS A 87 -2.66 4.17 20.64
CA LYS A 87 -1.71 5.21 20.22
C LYS A 87 -2.24 6.59 20.59
N GLU A 88 -1.36 7.47 21.05
CA GLU A 88 -1.71 8.86 21.39
C GLU A 88 -2.20 9.64 20.16
N LYS A 89 -1.45 9.55 19.07
CA LYS A 89 -1.76 10.26 17.81
C LYS A 89 -2.54 9.35 16.86
N THR A 90 -3.86 9.38 16.96
CA THR A 90 -4.76 8.70 16.04
C THR A 90 -5.60 9.70 15.28
N GLY A 91 -5.83 9.45 14.01
CA GLY A 91 -6.65 10.34 13.18
C GLY A 91 -6.64 9.92 11.72
N ILE A 92 -7.40 10.66 10.92
CA ILE A 92 -7.53 10.41 9.48
C ILE A 92 -7.24 11.69 8.73
N VAL A 93 -6.36 11.60 7.75
CA VAL A 93 -6.07 12.69 6.81
C VAL A 93 -6.57 12.31 5.44
N ILE A 94 -7.25 13.26 4.77
CA ILE A 94 -7.65 13.15 3.36
C ILE A 94 -6.82 14.15 2.57
N ARG A 95 -6.16 13.67 1.51
CA ARG A 95 -5.41 14.50 0.57
C ARG A 95 -5.95 14.29 -0.84
N LYS A 96 -6.17 15.35 -1.60
CA LYS A 96 -6.50 15.26 -3.02
C LYS A 96 -5.27 14.76 -3.79
N VAL A 97 -5.48 13.82 -4.69
CA VAL A 97 -4.41 13.24 -5.53
C VAL A 97 -4.47 13.80 -6.94
N GLY A 98 -5.66 13.92 -7.49
CA GLY A 98 -5.88 14.40 -8.86
C GLY A 98 -7.16 13.83 -9.45
N PHE A 99 -7.20 13.74 -10.76
CA PHE A 99 -8.34 13.20 -11.50
C PHE A 99 -7.96 11.86 -12.16
N ARG A 100 -8.89 10.91 -12.10
CA ARG A 100 -8.70 9.58 -12.69
C ARG A 100 -8.83 9.66 -14.21
N LYS A 101 -7.86 9.06 -14.91
CA LYS A 101 -7.89 8.95 -16.37
C LYS A 101 -9.11 8.13 -16.81
N GLY A 102 -9.84 8.61 -17.81
CA GLY A 102 -11.03 7.97 -18.38
C GLY A 102 -12.33 8.62 -17.98
N ASP A 103 -12.64 8.76 -16.68
CA ASP A 103 -13.91 9.34 -16.19
C ASP A 103 -13.76 10.69 -15.48
N ASN A 104 -12.54 11.22 -15.41
CA ASN A 104 -12.22 12.50 -14.76
C ASN A 104 -12.76 12.62 -13.31
N THR A 105 -12.92 11.51 -12.62
CA THR A 105 -13.38 11.49 -11.22
C THR A 105 -12.27 12.00 -10.30
N GLU A 106 -12.60 12.94 -9.42
CA GLU A 106 -11.68 13.42 -8.39
C GLU A 106 -11.30 12.31 -7.41
N GLU A 107 -10.01 12.00 -7.32
CA GLU A 107 -9.45 10.99 -6.40
C GLU A 107 -8.83 11.64 -5.18
N SER A 108 -9.04 11.01 -4.04
CA SER A 108 -8.46 11.41 -2.77
C SER A 108 -7.80 10.22 -2.09
N ARG A 109 -6.64 10.48 -1.50
CA ARG A 109 -5.92 9.53 -0.65
C ARG A 109 -6.33 9.74 0.80
N ILE A 110 -6.71 8.66 1.45
CA ILE A 110 -6.99 8.62 2.89
C ILE A 110 -5.84 7.90 3.57
N GLU A 111 -5.35 8.47 4.65
CA GLU A 111 -4.25 7.93 5.45
C GLU A 111 -4.65 7.89 6.92
N LEU A 112 -4.32 6.79 7.62
CA LEU A 112 -4.42 6.69 9.07
C LEU A 112 -3.11 7.19 9.71
N ILE A 113 -3.21 8.25 10.51
CA ILE A 113 -2.05 8.80 11.23
C ILE A 113 -1.53 7.74 12.20
N GLY A 114 -0.24 7.40 12.10
CA GLY A 114 0.40 6.42 12.98
C GLY A 114 0.25 4.94 12.56
N LEU A 115 -0.51 4.64 11.49
CA LEU A 115 -0.59 3.29 10.91
C LEU A 115 0.09 3.19 9.54
N THR A 116 0.35 4.32 8.88
CA THR A 116 1.05 4.32 7.60
C THR A 116 2.41 3.65 7.78
N LYS A 117 2.51 2.40 7.36
CA LYS A 117 3.81 1.77 7.14
C LYS A 117 4.50 2.67 6.11
N LYS A 118 5.54 3.39 6.51
CA LYS A 118 6.42 4.04 5.54
C LYS A 118 6.75 2.93 4.55
N LYS A 119 6.24 3.02 3.31
CA LYS A 119 6.74 2.18 2.24
C LYS A 119 8.22 2.49 2.18
N GLY A 120 9.01 1.67 2.86
CA GLY A 120 10.45 1.76 2.78
C GLY A 120 10.78 1.74 1.29
N ARG A 121 11.76 2.49 0.91
CA ARG A 121 12.40 2.64 -0.40
C ARG A 121 12.89 1.30 -0.98
N VAL A 122 12.03 0.27 -0.99
CA VAL A 122 12.39 -1.11 -1.38
C VAL A 122 12.39 -1.25 -2.91
N VAL A 123 11.60 -0.44 -3.63
CA VAL A 123 11.54 -0.52 -5.10
C VAL A 123 12.80 0.07 -5.75
N ALA A 124 13.39 1.13 -5.16
CA ALA A 124 14.61 1.74 -5.71
C ALA A 124 15.90 0.96 -5.38
N LYS A 125 15.87 0.07 -4.37
CA LYS A 125 17.03 -0.80 -4.06
C LYS A 125 17.06 -2.06 -4.92
N LYS A 126 15.90 -2.68 -5.21
CA LYS A 126 15.85 -3.87 -6.06
C LYS A 126 16.30 -3.58 -7.49
N THR A 127 15.80 -2.51 -8.12
CA THR A 127 16.25 -2.10 -9.46
C THR A 127 17.74 -1.78 -9.51
N LYS A 128 18.29 -1.10 -8.48
CA LYS A 128 19.73 -0.80 -8.43
C LYS A 128 20.63 -2.01 -8.14
N GLU A 129 20.11 -3.03 -7.49
CA GLU A 129 20.85 -4.30 -7.28
C GLU A 129 20.76 -5.21 -8.50
N GLU A 130 19.66 -5.20 -9.23
CA GLU A 130 19.48 -5.91 -10.49
C GLU A 130 20.32 -5.27 -11.60
N GLU A 131 20.30 -3.94 -11.77
CA GLU A 131 21.18 -3.23 -12.71
C GLU A 131 22.68 -3.42 -12.40
N LYS A 132 23.08 -3.46 -11.12
CA LYS A 132 24.47 -3.76 -10.73
C LYS A 132 24.88 -5.21 -10.97
N LYS A 133 23.96 -6.15 -10.96
CA LYS A 133 24.24 -7.55 -11.29
C LYS A 133 24.37 -7.74 -12.80
N GLU A 134 23.48 -7.15 -13.59
CA GLU A 134 23.57 -7.18 -15.06
C GLU A 134 24.85 -6.51 -15.60
N VAL A 135 25.26 -5.37 -15.04
CA VAL A 135 26.51 -4.71 -15.41
C VAL A 135 27.72 -5.57 -15.08
N LYS A 136 27.74 -6.26 -13.92
CA LYS A 136 28.85 -7.16 -13.56
C LYS A 136 28.89 -8.42 -14.42
N GLU A 137 27.75 -9.00 -14.79
CA GLU A 137 27.70 -10.16 -15.69
C GLU A 137 28.17 -9.80 -17.12
N THR A 138 27.84 -8.59 -17.59
CA THR A 138 28.32 -8.11 -18.92
C THR A 138 29.80 -7.81 -18.92
N GLU A 139 30.40 -7.34 -17.83
CA GLU A 139 31.84 -7.12 -17.70
C GLU A 139 32.61 -8.44 -17.61
N ILE A 140 32.13 -9.43 -16.88
CA ILE A 140 32.75 -10.77 -16.77
C ILE A 140 32.74 -11.46 -18.14
N ASN A 141 31.63 -11.39 -18.89
CA ASN A 141 31.54 -11.97 -20.23
C ASN A 141 32.48 -11.30 -21.25
N LYS A 142 32.72 -10.00 -21.13
CA LYS A 142 33.70 -9.30 -22.00
C LYS A 142 35.14 -9.74 -21.72
N THR A 143 35.51 -9.84 -20.45
CA THR A 143 36.86 -10.26 -20.08
C THR A 143 37.17 -11.73 -20.46
N ASP A 144 36.17 -12.62 -20.42
CA ASP A 144 36.30 -13.99 -20.86
C ASP A 144 36.36 -14.14 -22.38
N LEU A 145 35.70 -13.31 -23.14
CA LEU A 145 35.81 -13.27 -24.59
C LEU A 145 37.19 -12.74 -25.05
N GLU A 146 37.74 -11.73 -24.38
CA GLU A 146 39.08 -11.22 -24.63
C GLU A 146 40.16 -12.24 -24.32
N LYS A 147 40.06 -12.97 -23.21
CA LYS A 147 40.98 -14.06 -22.87
C LYS A 147 40.95 -15.21 -23.88
N ARG A 148 39.77 -15.61 -24.37
CA ARG A 148 39.59 -16.63 -25.41
C ARG A 148 40.16 -16.20 -26.76
N SER A 149 40.07 -14.93 -27.12
CA SER A 149 40.65 -14.40 -28.37
C SER A 149 42.19 -14.34 -28.30
N ALA A 150 42.75 -13.94 -27.16
CA ALA A 150 44.18 -13.94 -26.91
C ALA A 150 44.79 -15.37 -26.93
N GLN A 151 44.10 -16.35 -26.35
CA GLN A 151 44.54 -17.74 -26.37
C GLN A 151 44.57 -18.30 -27.79
N LYS A 152 43.55 -18.02 -28.61
CA LYS A 152 43.53 -18.47 -30.02
C LYS A 152 44.63 -17.86 -30.90
N SER A 153 45.11 -16.67 -30.59
CA SER A 153 46.23 -16.04 -31.32
C SER A 153 47.56 -16.66 -30.95
N ILE A 154 47.74 -17.09 -29.71
CA ILE A 154 48.93 -17.81 -29.19
C ILE A 154 49.04 -19.22 -29.83
N ASP A 155 47.93 -19.96 -29.88
CA ASP A 155 47.90 -21.29 -30.48
C ASP A 155 48.20 -21.28 -31.99
N LYS A 156 47.71 -20.23 -32.73
CA LYS A 156 48.03 -20.05 -34.13
C LYS A 156 49.52 -19.76 -34.37
N SER A 157 50.17 -19.03 -33.48
CA SER A 157 51.62 -18.72 -33.61
C SER A 157 52.50 -19.89 -33.25
N ALA A 158 52.00 -20.83 -32.40
CA ALA A 158 52.74 -22.07 -32.06
C ALA A 158 52.72 -23.12 -33.19
N VAL A 159 51.64 -23.15 -33.99
CA VAL A 159 51.53 -24.07 -35.13
C VAL A 159 52.47 -23.66 -36.28
N PHE A 160 52.68 -22.33 -36.47
CA PHE A 160 53.53 -21.82 -37.54
C PHE A 160 55.05 -21.95 -37.31
N LYS A 161 55.47 -22.31 -36.08
CA LYS A 161 56.87 -22.55 -35.72
C LYS A 161 57.33 -24.03 -35.81
N LYS A 162 56.45 -24.95 -36.21
CA LYS A 162 56.70 -26.40 -36.32
C LYS A 162 56.66 -26.91 -37.76
N THR A 163 56.61 -26.07 -38.75
CA THR A 163 56.85 -26.34 -40.18
C THR A 163 58.06 -25.54 -40.63
#